data_8c7a4e575751374da2f9ee68f52c6c08
#
_entry.id   8c7a4e575751374da2f9ee68f52c6c08
#
_cell.length_a   1.000
_cell.length_b   1.000
_cell.length_c   1.000
_cell.angle_alpha   90.00
_cell.angle_beta   90.00
_cell.angle_gamma   90.00
#
_symmetry.space_group_name_H-M   'P 1'
#
loop_
_entity.id
_entity.type
_entity.pdbx_description
1 polymer ?
#
loop_
_entity_poly.entity_id
_entity_poly.type
_entity_poly.pdbx_seq_one_letter_code
_entity_poly.pdbx_strand_id
1 'polypeptide(L)'
;MKVVDATYEIPGMTREEADSFLESKLNLQIATIDEKGEPNIQPVWFYYDKDQGKLFITTSKLAKKAQNLRRKSTIYFSIDYENYDGNIPPKGVKGKGTATIVEDPDRIIPQADRISMKYLGTLDHPVAKMITDSARKGEVVLVEISPKFFSTWDYSKMQQ
;
A
#
# COMPACT_ATOMS: atom_id res chain seq x y z
N MET A 1 -0.64 8.24 14.30
CA MET A 1 0.14 7.05 13.93
C MET A 1 1.59 7.27 14.30
N LYS A 2 2.27 6.27 14.82
CA LYS A 2 3.67 6.34 15.26
C LYS A 2 4.61 5.96 14.12
N VAL A 3 5.70 6.72 13.93
CA VAL A 3 6.83 6.36 13.07
C VAL A 3 8.00 5.98 13.97
N VAL A 4 8.66 4.86 13.70
CA VAL A 4 9.79 4.35 14.49
C VAL A 4 10.90 3.87 13.56
N ASP A 5 12.12 3.89 14.04
CA ASP A 5 13.26 3.30 13.33
C ASP A 5 13.11 1.78 13.24
N ALA A 6 13.50 1.22 12.10
CA ALA A 6 13.45 -0.23 11.89
C ALA A 6 14.55 -0.98 12.64
N THR A 7 15.70 -0.33 12.86
CA THR A 7 16.84 -0.85 13.63
C THR A 7 17.46 0.26 14.46
N TYR A 8 18.31 -0.10 15.42
CA TYR A 8 19.07 0.88 16.23
C TYR A 8 20.25 1.51 15.49
N GLU A 9 20.71 0.89 14.41
CA GLU A 9 21.95 1.27 13.71
C GLU A 9 21.67 2.18 12.52
N ILE A 10 20.46 2.12 11.95
CA ILE A 10 20.09 2.86 10.75
C ILE A 10 19.01 3.87 11.11
N PRO A 11 19.28 5.16 10.93
CA PRO A 11 18.25 6.18 11.16
C PRO A 11 17.02 5.95 10.32
N GLY A 12 15.84 6.17 10.89
CA GLY A 12 14.59 6.12 10.18
C GLY A 12 14.21 7.47 9.56
N MET A 13 13.01 7.49 8.99
CA MET A 13 12.40 8.68 8.42
C MET A 13 11.61 9.45 9.49
N THR A 14 11.54 10.77 9.34
CA THR A 14 10.50 11.55 10.01
C THR A 14 9.13 11.18 9.46
N ARG A 15 8.06 11.66 10.06
CA ARG A 15 6.70 11.45 9.56
C ARG A 15 6.53 12.05 8.17
N GLU A 16 7.02 13.26 7.95
CA GLU A 16 6.92 13.97 6.67
C GLU A 16 7.71 13.26 5.56
N GLU A 17 8.89 12.72 5.89
CA GLU A 17 9.69 11.93 4.95
C GLU A 17 8.98 10.62 4.59
N ALA A 18 8.39 9.92 5.57
CA ALA A 18 7.64 8.69 5.32
C ALA A 18 6.37 8.97 4.49
N ASP A 19 5.64 10.04 4.78
CA ASP A 19 4.47 10.45 3.99
C ASP A 19 4.86 10.75 2.53
N SER A 20 5.95 11.49 2.32
CA SER A 20 6.48 11.78 0.97
C SER A 20 6.94 10.51 0.24
N PHE A 21 7.59 9.59 0.96
CA PHE A 21 8.05 8.32 0.38
C PHE A 21 6.86 7.45 -0.07
N LEU A 22 5.76 7.43 0.68
CA LEU A 22 4.55 6.68 0.35
C LEU A 22 3.77 7.27 -0.84
N GLU A 23 4.03 8.52 -1.22
CA GLU A 23 3.48 9.12 -2.45
C GLU A 23 4.21 8.64 -3.72
N SER A 24 5.36 7.95 -3.59
CA SER A 24 6.13 7.41 -4.72
C SER A 24 5.37 6.35 -5.52
N LYS A 25 5.80 6.12 -6.78
CA LYS A 25 5.19 5.13 -7.69
C LYS A 25 5.66 3.70 -7.46
N LEU A 26 6.31 3.40 -6.35
CA LEU A 26 6.75 2.06 -6.02
C LEU A 26 5.56 1.14 -5.70
N ASN A 27 5.73 -0.16 -5.88
CA ASN A 27 4.73 -1.13 -5.49
C ASN A 27 4.75 -1.36 -3.98
N LEU A 28 3.57 -1.50 -3.39
CA LEU A 28 3.42 -1.94 -2.02
C LEU A 28 3.41 -3.48 -1.98
N GLN A 29 4.30 -4.08 -1.22
CA GLN A 29 4.21 -5.49 -0.88
C GLN A 29 3.24 -5.65 0.28
N ILE A 30 2.20 -6.47 0.14
CA ILE A 30 1.27 -6.77 1.22
C ILE A 30 1.35 -8.24 1.59
N ALA A 31 1.22 -8.53 2.88
CA ALA A 31 1.13 -9.88 3.42
C ALA A 31 -0.21 -10.08 4.13
N THR A 32 -0.92 -11.11 3.73
CA THR A 32 -2.19 -11.56 4.32
C THR A 32 -2.06 -13.01 4.77
N ILE A 33 -2.91 -13.47 5.68
CA ILE A 33 -2.88 -14.84 6.22
C ILE A 33 -4.01 -15.65 5.62
N ASP A 34 -3.67 -16.81 5.06
CA ASP A 34 -4.64 -17.70 4.45
C ASP A 34 -5.37 -18.58 5.48
N GLU A 35 -6.24 -19.49 5.01
CA GLU A 35 -7.04 -20.40 5.85
C GLU A 35 -6.21 -21.40 6.64
N LYS A 36 -4.99 -21.67 6.20
CA LYS A 36 -4.04 -22.56 6.87
C LYS A 36 -3.13 -21.84 7.87
N GLY A 37 -3.25 -20.50 7.96
CA GLY A 37 -2.37 -19.67 8.78
C GLY A 37 -1.05 -19.34 8.09
N GLU A 38 -0.93 -19.59 6.80
CA GLU A 38 0.27 -19.31 6.01
C GLU A 38 0.24 -17.90 5.42
N PRO A 39 1.39 -17.19 5.36
CA PRO A 39 1.47 -15.87 4.76
C PRO A 39 1.37 -15.95 3.25
N ASN A 40 0.59 -15.03 2.67
CA ASN A 40 0.49 -14.81 1.23
C ASN A 40 0.97 -13.39 0.92
N ILE A 41 2.02 -13.24 0.13
CA ILE A 41 2.65 -11.95 -0.20
C ILE A 41 2.38 -11.61 -1.65
N GLN A 42 2.01 -10.34 -1.92
CA GLN A 42 1.73 -9.84 -3.26
C GLN A 42 2.13 -8.38 -3.43
N PRO A 43 2.73 -7.99 -4.58
CA PRO A 43 2.88 -6.59 -4.95
C PRO A 43 1.53 -6.03 -5.43
N VAL A 44 1.24 -4.79 -5.04
CA VAL A 44 0.02 -4.09 -5.44
C VAL A 44 0.28 -2.62 -5.73
N TRP A 45 -0.52 -2.03 -6.59
CA TRP A 45 -0.64 -0.58 -6.68
C TRP A 45 -1.46 -0.08 -5.51
N PHE A 46 -1.15 1.12 -5.03
CA PHE A 46 -1.82 1.71 -3.89
C PHE A 46 -1.89 3.23 -3.98
N TYR A 47 -2.81 3.80 -3.24
CA TYR A 47 -2.86 5.22 -2.92
C TYR A 47 -2.68 5.42 -1.42
N TYR A 48 -1.88 6.39 -1.03
CA TYR A 48 -1.73 6.81 0.35
C TYR A 48 -2.39 8.17 0.56
N ASP A 49 -3.34 8.22 1.47
CA ASP A 49 -3.98 9.45 1.91
C ASP A 49 -3.32 9.88 3.23
N LYS A 50 -2.44 10.87 3.15
CA LYS A 50 -1.68 11.36 4.32
C LYS A 50 -2.55 12.06 5.35
N ASP A 51 -3.65 12.69 4.92
CA ASP A 51 -4.56 13.40 5.83
C ASP A 51 -5.34 12.42 6.69
N GLN A 52 -5.74 11.28 6.11
CA GLN A 52 -6.38 10.19 6.83
C GLN A 52 -5.37 9.21 7.45
N GLY A 53 -4.11 9.22 6.99
CA GLY A 53 -3.09 8.24 7.36
C GLY A 53 -3.44 6.82 6.92
N LYS A 54 -4.10 6.65 5.78
CA LYS A 54 -4.60 5.37 5.28
C LYS A 54 -4.01 5.01 3.92
N LEU A 55 -3.88 3.70 3.69
CA LEU A 55 -3.51 3.12 2.40
C LEU A 55 -4.74 2.47 1.75
N PHE A 56 -4.86 2.63 0.44
CA PHE A 56 -5.97 2.11 -0.34
C PHE A 56 -5.45 1.27 -1.50
N ILE A 57 -6.01 0.07 -1.67
CA ILE A 57 -5.77 -0.80 -2.82
C ILE A 57 -7.10 -1.31 -3.38
N THR A 58 -7.15 -1.55 -4.68
CA THR A 58 -8.29 -2.21 -5.33
C THR A 58 -7.89 -3.61 -5.76
N THR A 59 -8.82 -4.55 -5.69
CA THR A 59 -8.58 -5.93 -6.10
C THR A 59 -9.90 -6.62 -6.46
N SER A 60 -9.83 -7.71 -7.23
CA SER A 60 -10.98 -8.57 -7.45
C SER A 60 -11.54 -9.07 -6.11
N LYS A 61 -12.86 -9.07 -5.97
CA LYS A 61 -13.53 -9.62 -4.78
C LYS A 61 -13.24 -11.10 -4.55
N LEU A 62 -12.86 -11.83 -5.61
CA LEU A 62 -12.51 -13.26 -5.57
C LEU A 62 -11.02 -13.50 -5.35
N ALA A 63 -10.20 -12.45 -5.33
CA ALA A 63 -8.75 -12.59 -5.12
C ALA A 63 -8.45 -13.18 -3.74
N LYS A 64 -7.38 -14.00 -3.66
CA LYS A 64 -6.95 -14.65 -2.42
C LYS A 64 -6.77 -13.65 -1.27
N LYS A 65 -6.16 -12.50 -1.55
CA LYS A 65 -5.95 -11.45 -0.55
C LYS A 65 -7.27 -10.89 0.02
N ALA A 66 -8.28 -10.69 -0.83
CA ALA A 66 -9.59 -10.24 -0.36
C ALA A 66 -10.27 -11.29 0.53
N GLN A 67 -10.21 -12.56 0.14
CA GLN A 67 -10.74 -13.67 0.93
C GLN A 67 -10.00 -13.82 2.28
N ASN A 68 -8.68 -13.71 2.26
CA ASN A 68 -7.86 -13.74 3.47
C ASN A 68 -8.25 -12.63 4.44
N LEU A 69 -8.38 -11.39 3.94
CA LEU A 69 -8.70 -10.22 4.77
C LEU A 69 -10.13 -10.23 5.32
N ARG A 70 -11.09 -10.87 4.64
CA ARG A 70 -12.43 -11.09 5.21
C ARG A 70 -12.40 -12.01 6.42
N ARG A 71 -11.49 -12.99 6.44
CA ARG A 71 -11.32 -13.89 7.58
C ARG A 71 -10.45 -13.30 8.68
N LYS A 72 -9.37 -12.65 8.31
CA LYS A 72 -8.41 -12.04 9.23
C LYS A 72 -7.98 -10.67 8.70
N SER A 73 -8.50 -9.63 9.33
CA SER A 73 -8.27 -8.23 8.90
C SER A 73 -6.86 -7.70 9.14
N THR A 74 -6.00 -8.46 9.83
CA THR A 74 -4.60 -8.08 10.04
C THR A 74 -3.85 -8.13 8.71
N ILE A 75 -3.15 -7.05 8.39
CA ILE A 75 -2.31 -6.94 7.20
C ILE A 75 -0.93 -6.38 7.58
N TYR A 76 0.11 -6.92 6.97
CA TYR A 76 1.45 -6.35 6.98
C TYR A 76 1.79 -5.82 5.60
N PHE A 77 2.62 -4.81 5.55
CA PHE A 77 3.03 -4.20 4.29
C PHE A 77 4.46 -3.70 4.36
N SER A 78 5.11 -3.63 3.20
CA SER A 78 6.41 -3.04 3.01
C SER A 78 6.50 -2.37 1.65
N ILE A 79 7.21 -1.26 1.59
CA ILE A 79 7.61 -0.56 0.38
C ILE A 79 9.04 -0.11 0.57
N ASP A 80 9.89 -0.40 -0.38
CA ASP A 80 11.29 -0.05 -0.33
C ASP A 80 11.77 0.44 -1.69
N TYR A 81 12.86 1.17 -1.65
CA TYR A 81 13.57 1.63 -2.83
C TYR A 81 15.06 1.38 -2.66
N GLU A 82 15.63 0.77 -3.67
CA GLU A 82 17.06 0.57 -3.82
C GLU A 82 17.47 0.88 -5.25
N ASN A 83 18.50 1.69 -5.43
CA ASN A 83 19.08 1.93 -6.74
C ASN A 83 20.32 1.08 -6.91
N TYR A 84 20.25 0.10 -7.79
CA TYR A 84 21.35 -0.82 -8.10
C TYR A 84 22.58 -0.13 -8.69
N ASP A 85 22.45 1.12 -9.19
CA ASP A 85 23.57 1.92 -9.67
C ASP A 85 24.42 2.54 -8.53
N GLY A 86 24.06 2.27 -7.28
CA GLY A 86 24.82 2.69 -6.10
C GLY A 86 24.75 4.18 -5.75
N ASN A 87 23.95 4.97 -6.49
CA ASN A 87 23.87 6.41 -6.28
C ASN A 87 22.79 6.85 -5.29
N ILE A 88 21.83 5.98 -4.98
CA ILE A 88 20.75 6.26 -4.02
C ILE A 88 20.76 5.15 -2.98
N PRO A 89 21.06 5.48 -1.72
CA PRO A 89 21.05 4.50 -0.64
C PRO A 89 19.66 3.90 -0.43
N PRO A 90 19.58 2.62 0.00
CA PRO A 90 18.29 1.95 0.24
C PRO A 90 17.52 2.65 1.36
N LYS A 91 16.22 2.75 1.18
CA LYS A 91 15.29 3.27 2.17
C LYS A 91 13.92 2.63 2.03
N GLY A 92 13.15 2.63 3.08
CA GLY A 92 11.84 2.04 3.03
C GLY A 92 10.97 2.25 4.25
N VAL A 93 9.73 1.84 4.09
CA VAL A 93 8.68 1.85 5.10
C VAL A 93 8.03 0.48 5.15
N LYS A 94 7.91 -0.09 6.34
CA LYS A 94 7.09 -1.26 6.59
C LYS A 94 6.13 -1.01 7.74
N GLY A 95 5.07 -1.79 7.83
CA GLY A 95 4.13 -1.62 8.91
C GLY A 95 3.13 -2.75 9.04
N LYS A 96 2.32 -2.62 10.06
CA LYS A 96 1.17 -3.47 10.36
C LYS A 96 -0.07 -2.62 10.45
N GLY A 97 -1.18 -3.13 9.96
CA GLY A 97 -2.46 -2.43 10.00
C GLY A 97 -3.64 -3.37 10.13
N THR A 98 -4.81 -2.76 10.11
CA THR A 98 -6.09 -3.44 9.99
C THR A 98 -6.70 -3.05 8.65
N ALA A 99 -7.16 -4.06 7.89
CA ALA A 99 -7.80 -3.87 6.61
C ALA A 99 -9.32 -3.98 6.74
N THR A 100 -10.03 -3.10 6.05
CA THR A 100 -11.49 -3.14 5.88
C THR A 100 -11.80 -3.34 4.40
N ILE A 101 -12.66 -4.31 4.09
CA ILE A 101 -13.15 -4.54 2.72
C ILE A 101 -14.38 -3.66 2.50
N VAL A 102 -14.33 -2.85 1.45
CA VAL A 102 -15.42 -1.96 1.04
C VAL A 102 -15.93 -2.42 -0.33
N GLU A 103 -17.25 -2.64 -0.42
CA GLU A 103 -17.92 -3.14 -1.62
C GLU A 103 -18.80 -2.08 -2.32
N ASP A 104 -18.93 -0.90 -1.74
CA ASP A 104 -19.70 0.22 -2.29
C ASP A 104 -18.96 0.89 -3.47
N PRO A 105 -19.49 0.85 -4.69
CA PRO A 105 -18.88 1.47 -5.86
C PRO A 105 -18.61 2.96 -5.70
N ASP A 106 -19.46 3.69 -4.98
CA ASP A 106 -19.31 5.13 -4.75
C ASP A 106 -18.08 5.45 -3.86
N ARG A 107 -17.64 4.49 -3.09
CA ARG A 107 -16.38 4.58 -2.32
C ARG A 107 -15.18 3.99 -3.06
N ILE A 108 -15.39 2.97 -3.87
CA ILE A 108 -14.33 2.28 -4.62
C ILE A 108 -13.79 3.16 -5.74
N ILE A 109 -14.69 3.72 -6.58
CA ILE A 109 -14.31 4.42 -7.81
C ILE A 109 -13.38 5.62 -7.54
N PRO A 110 -13.65 6.53 -6.60
CA PRO A 110 -12.74 7.65 -6.33
C PRO A 110 -11.33 7.20 -5.93
N GLN A 111 -11.18 6.11 -5.18
CA GLN A 111 -9.86 5.60 -4.79
C GLN A 111 -9.17 4.87 -5.94
N ALA A 112 -9.92 4.13 -6.76
CA ALA A 112 -9.42 3.51 -7.98
C ALA A 112 -8.88 4.55 -8.97
N ASP A 113 -9.58 5.68 -9.11
CA ASP A 113 -9.16 6.80 -9.94
C ASP A 113 -7.84 7.42 -9.43
N ARG A 114 -7.69 7.62 -8.12
CA ARG A 114 -6.45 8.11 -7.51
C ARG A 114 -5.28 7.17 -7.75
N ILE A 115 -5.49 5.86 -7.61
CA ILE A 115 -4.49 4.83 -7.91
C ILE A 115 -4.12 4.89 -9.40
N SER A 116 -5.10 4.95 -10.29
CA SER A 116 -4.88 5.01 -11.73
C SER A 116 -4.12 6.29 -12.13
N MET A 117 -4.49 7.44 -11.60
CA MET A 117 -3.76 8.69 -11.84
C MET A 117 -2.32 8.62 -11.36
N LYS A 118 -2.07 8.00 -10.19
CA LYS A 118 -0.72 7.84 -9.64
C LYS A 118 0.18 7.02 -10.56
N TYR A 119 -0.29 5.87 -11.06
CA TYR A 119 0.56 4.93 -11.82
C TYR A 119 0.50 5.13 -13.33
N LEU A 120 -0.65 5.53 -13.87
CA LEU A 120 -0.89 5.65 -15.31
C LEU A 120 -0.87 7.11 -15.80
N GLY A 121 -1.07 8.07 -14.90
CA GLY A 121 -1.11 9.51 -15.21
C GLY A 121 -2.39 9.95 -15.93
N THR A 122 -3.34 9.06 -16.16
CA THR A 122 -4.60 9.34 -16.86
C THR A 122 -5.68 8.31 -16.51
N LEU A 123 -6.94 8.74 -16.53
CA LEU A 123 -8.10 7.85 -16.43
C LEU A 123 -8.55 7.30 -17.79
N ASP A 124 -8.00 7.82 -18.88
CA ASP A 124 -8.33 7.36 -20.23
C ASP A 124 -7.54 6.11 -20.67
N HIS A 125 -6.88 5.47 -19.73
CA HIS A 125 -6.15 4.23 -19.96
C HIS A 125 -7.11 3.02 -19.89
N PRO A 126 -6.96 1.99 -20.77
CA PRO A 126 -7.83 0.79 -20.76
C PRO A 126 -7.90 0.10 -19.39
N VAL A 127 -6.78 0.04 -18.65
CA VAL A 127 -6.75 -0.55 -17.30
C VAL A 127 -7.59 0.27 -16.31
N ALA A 128 -7.52 1.59 -16.34
CA ALA A 128 -8.33 2.45 -15.48
C ALA A 128 -9.82 2.25 -15.74
N LYS A 129 -10.23 2.26 -17.02
CA LYS A 129 -11.61 2.00 -17.45
C LYS A 129 -12.10 0.62 -17.00
N MET A 130 -11.29 -0.41 -17.18
CA MET A 130 -11.60 -1.77 -16.75
C MET A 130 -11.87 -1.84 -15.24
N ILE A 131 -11.04 -1.22 -14.42
CA ILE A 131 -11.21 -1.22 -12.95
C ILE A 131 -12.53 -0.52 -12.58
N THR A 132 -12.81 0.65 -13.16
CA THR A 132 -14.05 1.40 -12.91
C THR A 132 -15.29 0.61 -13.32
N ASP A 133 -15.27 -0.02 -14.49
CA ASP A 133 -16.39 -0.83 -14.98
C ASP A 133 -16.61 -2.08 -14.11
N SER A 134 -15.53 -2.75 -13.70
CA SER A 134 -15.60 -3.89 -12.79
C SER A 134 -16.09 -3.49 -11.39
N ALA A 135 -15.74 -2.29 -10.91
CA ALA A 135 -16.27 -1.76 -9.66
C ALA A 135 -17.79 -1.54 -9.73
N ARG A 136 -18.30 -0.97 -10.83
CA ARG A 136 -19.74 -0.80 -11.06
C ARG A 136 -20.50 -2.13 -11.14
N LYS A 137 -19.86 -3.18 -11.65
CA LYS A 137 -20.41 -4.55 -11.69
C LYS A 137 -20.31 -5.31 -10.36
N GLY A 138 -19.69 -4.71 -9.34
CA GLY A 138 -19.48 -5.38 -8.05
C GLY A 138 -18.45 -6.52 -8.09
N GLU A 139 -17.50 -6.46 -9.03
CA GLU A 139 -16.44 -7.47 -9.22
C GLU A 139 -15.14 -7.08 -8.50
N VAL A 140 -14.99 -5.81 -8.17
CA VAL A 140 -13.83 -5.22 -7.48
C VAL A 140 -14.24 -4.73 -6.11
N VAL A 141 -13.34 -4.86 -5.16
CA VAL A 141 -13.45 -4.31 -3.81
C VAL A 141 -12.31 -3.34 -3.54
N LEU A 142 -12.54 -2.40 -2.62
CA LEU A 142 -11.52 -1.56 -2.05
C LEU A 142 -11.05 -2.18 -0.73
N VAL A 143 -9.76 -2.28 -0.55
CA VAL A 143 -9.13 -2.60 0.73
C VAL A 143 -8.62 -1.30 1.33
N GLU A 144 -9.24 -0.87 2.42
CA GLU A 144 -8.85 0.29 3.20
C GLU A 144 -7.97 -0.18 4.35
N ILE A 145 -6.71 0.22 4.36
CA ILE A 145 -5.73 -0.19 5.37
C ILE A 145 -5.51 0.97 6.34
N SER A 146 -5.76 0.72 7.62
CA SER A 146 -5.45 1.63 8.72
C SER A 146 -4.16 1.17 9.40
N PRO A 147 -3.01 1.81 9.13
CA PRO A 147 -1.74 1.45 9.74
C PRO A 147 -1.75 1.72 11.25
N LYS A 148 -1.17 0.82 12.03
CA LYS A 148 -0.93 1.00 13.47
C LYS A 148 0.35 1.78 13.71
N PHE A 149 1.37 1.51 12.91
CA PHE A 149 2.66 2.19 12.92
C PHE A 149 3.35 2.04 11.58
N PHE A 150 4.32 2.91 11.32
CA PHE A 150 5.35 2.75 10.31
C PHE A 150 6.70 2.49 10.99
N SER A 151 7.41 1.50 10.50
CA SER A 151 8.81 1.22 10.84
C SER A 151 9.64 1.54 9.60
N THR A 152 10.62 2.44 9.75
CA THR A 152 11.31 3.06 8.61
C THR A 152 12.81 2.92 8.72
N TRP A 153 13.50 2.98 7.58
CA TRP A 153 14.96 3.04 7.48
C TRP A 153 15.35 3.96 6.32
N ASP A 154 16.47 4.66 6.48
CA ASP A 154 17.05 5.51 5.44
C ASP A 154 18.58 5.52 5.56
N TYR A 155 19.25 4.73 4.73
CA TYR A 155 20.71 4.62 4.73
C TYR A 155 21.42 5.90 4.29
N SER A 156 20.73 6.81 3.60
CA SER A 156 21.32 8.10 3.23
C SER A 156 21.72 8.95 4.44
N LYS A 157 21.08 8.71 5.58
CA LYS A 157 21.35 9.42 6.83
C LYS A 157 22.57 8.90 7.60
N MET A 158 23.13 7.78 7.19
CA MET A 158 24.38 7.24 7.81
C MET A 158 25.64 7.99 7.35
N GLN A 159 25.55 8.78 6.28
CA GLN A 159 26.68 9.49 5.67
C GLN A 159 26.82 10.94 6.14
N GLN A 160 26.05 11.34 7.15
CA GLN A 160 26.07 12.70 7.72
C GLN A 160 26.86 12.77 9.01
#